data_1daa2233525b708c5ab9339a20738ebb
#
_entry.id   1daa2233525b708c5ab9339a20738ebb
#
_cell.length_a   1.000
_cell.length_b   1.000
_cell.length_c   1.000
_cell.angle_alpha   90.00
_cell.angle_beta   90.00
_cell.angle_gamma   90.00
#
_symmetry.space_group_name_H-M   'P 1'
#
loop_
_entity.id
_entity.type
_entity.pdbx_description
1 polymer ?
#
loop_
_entity_poly.entity_id
_entity_poly.type
_entity_poly.pdbx_seq_one_letter_code
_entity_poly.pdbx_strand_id
1 'polypeptide(L)'
;MHASSGSPAGSSAGPGQGKSGSWGTHSSPSTLGASRDAAPRGRGAGLGIALLSALAFGGSGVAAKPLISAGLEPLHVTWLRVAGAALVMLPLAWRHRDLPRRRPALLAGYGLLAVAGVQACYFAALSRIPVGVALLIEYLAPALVLGWVRFVQKRPVTRAAAVGVVLAVGGLACVVEVWSGLSFDALGLALALGAACCQVGYFVLSDHGTDGDDTVDPLGVIAYGLLIGAVVLTAIARPWGMDWSVLGGGAEMNGTRVPAVLLLAWIVLIATVAAYLTGVVSIRRLSPQVAGVVACLEAVIATVLAWVLLGEHLWAPQIVGGVVVLAGAFIAQSAKPKTTETVRVAGAGAGPGAGAEDGADAGVPGSGGSPASPSPASSASSAS
;
A
#
# COMPACT_ATOMS: atom_id res chain seq x y z
N MET A 1 12.75 66.33 -20.56
CA MET A 1 12.55 66.64 -22.00
C MET A 1 11.48 65.68 -22.51
N HIS A 2 10.37 66.30 -22.75
CA HIS A 2 9.36 66.18 -23.78
C HIS A 2 8.71 64.76 -23.92
N ALA A 3 7.44 64.58 -23.51
CA ALA A 3 6.18 65.05 -24.12
C ALA A 3 5.90 64.26 -25.39
N SER A 4 4.75 63.72 -25.73
CA SER A 4 3.35 64.01 -25.49
C SER A 4 2.58 63.02 -26.36
N SER A 5 1.52 62.45 -25.86
CA SER A 5 0.13 62.74 -26.19
C SER A 5 -0.41 62.19 -27.50
N GLY A 6 -1.62 61.61 -27.42
CA GLY A 6 -2.60 61.60 -28.46
C GLY A 6 -3.59 60.46 -28.47
N SER A 7 -4.68 60.60 -27.75
CA SER A 7 -6.00 60.05 -28.12
C SER A 7 -6.76 61.15 -28.94
N PRO A 8 -7.75 60.84 -29.79
CA PRO A 8 -9.15 60.64 -29.36
C PRO A 8 -9.98 59.78 -30.33
N ALA A 9 -10.99 59.10 -29.86
CA ALA A 9 -12.42 59.37 -29.85
C ALA A 9 -13.17 59.47 -31.20
N GLY A 10 -14.36 58.86 -31.24
CA GLY A 10 -15.48 59.16 -32.12
C GLY A 10 -16.13 57.93 -32.68
N SER A 11 -17.22 57.52 -32.23
CA SER A 11 -18.60 57.97 -32.31
C SER A 11 -19.42 57.25 -33.39
N SER A 12 -20.51 56.70 -32.95
CA SER A 12 -21.93 56.79 -33.31
C SER A 12 -22.52 55.76 -34.27
N ALA A 13 -23.41 55.02 -33.74
CA ALA A 13 -24.87 55.04 -33.95
C ALA A 13 -25.44 54.33 -35.18
N GLY A 14 -26.34 53.44 -34.93
CA GLY A 14 -27.67 53.48 -35.48
C GLY A 14 -28.18 52.23 -36.22
N PRO A 15 -29.46 51.92 -36.17
CA PRO A 15 -30.01 50.58 -36.26
C PRO A 15 -30.65 50.26 -37.60
N GLY A 16 -30.80 48.97 -37.91
CA GLY A 16 -31.48 48.52 -39.11
C GLY A 16 -32.05 47.12 -39.04
N GLN A 17 -33.30 47.11 -38.87
CA GLN A 17 -34.34 46.11 -39.07
C GLN A 17 -34.07 44.94 -40.07
N GLY A 18 -34.43 43.74 -39.64
CA GLY A 18 -35.37 42.82 -40.24
C GLY A 18 -34.99 42.07 -41.49
N LYS A 19 -35.02 40.75 -41.42
CA LYS A 19 -35.92 39.91 -42.24
C LYS A 19 -35.79 38.43 -41.84
N SER A 20 -36.97 37.86 -41.63
CA SER A 20 -37.36 36.46 -41.60
C SER A 20 -36.76 35.63 -42.77
N GLY A 21 -36.40 34.37 -42.51
CA GLY A 21 -36.24 33.43 -43.60
C GLY A 21 -35.63 32.11 -43.23
N SER A 22 -36.49 31.13 -43.20
CA SER A 22 -36.28 29.70 -43.63
C SER A 22 -35.51 28.75 -42.75
N TRP A 23 -36.27 27.82 -42.30
CA TRP A 23 -35.98 26.49 -41.83
C TRP A 23 -35.06 25.76 -42.81
N GLY A 24 -33.84 25.46 -42.38
CA GLY A 24 -32.94 24.54 -43.04
C GLY A 24 -32.56 23.42 -42.06
N THR A 25 -33.25 22.30 -42.20
CA THR A 25 -32.88 21.03 -41.55
C THR A 25 -31.58 20.58 -42.15
N HIS A 26 -30.44 20.83 -41.48
CA HIS A 26 -29.20 20.14 -41.75
C HIS A 26 -29.07 19.00 -40.75
N SER A 27 -29.48 17.83 -41.18
CA SER A 27 -29.08 16.53 -40.66
C SER A 27 -27.56 16.42 -40.71
N SER A 28 -26.89 16.63 -39.59
CA SER A 28 -25.49 16.24 -39.42
C SER A 28 -25.39 14.73 -39.36
N PRO A 29 -24.54 14.09 -40.16
CA PRO A 29 -24.30 12.67 -40.00
C PRO A 29 -23.59 12.44 -38.69
N SER A 30 -24.25 11.70 -37.81
CA SER A 30 -23.65 11.07 -36.64
C SER A 30 -22.52 10.16 -37.07
N THR A 31 -21.31 10.69 -37.11
CA THR A 31 -20.11 9.86 -37.08
C THR A 31 -20.05 9.18 -35.74
N LEU A 32 -20.65 8.04 -35.62
CA LEU A 32 -20.28 6.98 -34.68
C LEU A 32 -18.83 6.59 -35.02
N GLY A 33 -17.91 7.48 -34.67
CA GLY A 33 -16.52 7.16 -34.51
C GLY A 33 -16.41 6.23 -33.33
N ALA A 34 -16.46 4.94 -33.59
CA ALA A 34 -15.96 3.95 -32.66
C ALA A 34 -14.55 4.40 -32.29
N SER A 35 -14.42 4.97 -31.09
CA SER A 35 -13.15 5.06 -30.40
C SER A 35 -12.72 3.60 -30.16
N ARG A 36 -12.03 3.06 -31.17
CA ARG A 36 -11.24 1.84 -31.02
C ARG A 36 -10.35 2.11 -29.83
N ASP A 37 -10.64 1.37 -28.74
CA ASP A 37 -9.81 1.26 -27.58
C ASP A 37 -8.36 1.17 -28.02
N ALA A 38 -7.63 2.25 -27.88
CA ALA A 38 -6.19 2.23 -27.89
C ALA A 38 -5.81 1.37 -26.70
N ALA A 39 -5.58 0.09 -26.93
CA ALA A 39 -5.07 -0.84 -25.94
C ALA A 39 -3.87 -0.17 -25.28
N PRO A 40 -3.88 0.03 -23.98
CA PRO A 40 -2.88 0.85 -23.30
C PRO A 40 -1.54 0.12 -23.40
N ARG A 41 -0.67 0.60 -24.29
CA ARG A 41 0.72 0.13 -24.44
C ARG A 41 1.52 0.13 -23.13
N GLY A 42 0.98 0.70 -22.04
CA GLY A 42 1.57 0.73 -20.71
C GLY A 42 1.20 -0.44 -19.79
N ARG A 43 0.08 -1.14 -20.03
CA ARG A 43 -0.38 -2.23 -19.13
C ARG A 43 0.52 -3.47 -19.18
N GLY A 44 0.93 -3.87 -20.38
CA GLY A 44 1.84 -5.02 -20.55
C GLY A 44 3.21 -4.77 -19.91
N ALA A 45 3.77 -3.58 -20.11
CA ALA A 45 5.02 -3.18 -19.47
C ALA A 45 4.88 -3.11 -17.95
N GLY A 46 3.76 -2.58 -17.45
CA GLY A 46 3.46 -2.55 -16.01
C GLY A 46 3.39 -3.94 -15.38
N LEU A 47 2.74 -4.89 -16.05
CA LEU A 47 2.64 -6.28 -15.60
C LEU A 47 4.01 -6.98 -15.64
N GLY A 48 4.81 -6.78 -16.68
CA GLY A 48 6.17 -7.33 -16.74
C GLY A 48 7.07 -6.82 -15.61
N ILE A 49 7.02 -5.52 -15.30
CA ILE A 49 7.76 -4.93 -14.17
C ILE A 49 7.26 -5.50 -12.84
N ALA A 50 5.96 -5.71 -12.69
CA ALA A 50 5.37 -6.28 -11.50
C ALA A 50 5.79 -7.74 -11.29
N LEU A 51 5.80 -8.55 -12.35
CA LEU A 51 6.30 -9.93 -12.31
C LEU A 51 7.79 -9.98 -11.95
N LEU A 52 8.59 -9.06 -12.50
CA LEU A 52 10.00 -8.94 -12.16
C LEU A 52 10.18 -8.61 -10.67
N SER A 53 9.37 -7.70 -10.14
CA SER A 53 9.36 -7.38 -8.72
C SER A 53 8.98 -8.59 -7.86
N ALA A 54 7.94 -9.33 -8.24
CA ALA A 54 7.51 -10.54 -7.52
C ALA A 54 8.58 -11.64 -7.56
N LEU A 55 9.27 -11.83 -8.68
CA LEU A 55 10.39 -12.76 -8.81
C LEU A 55 11.57 -12.35 -7.91
N ALA A 56 11.89 -11.06 -7.90
CA ALA A 56 12.98 -10.53 -7.09
C ALA A 56 12.68 -10.70 -5.59
N PHE A 57 11.50 -10.31 -5.11
CA PHE A 57 11.09 -10.49 -3.72
C PHE A 57 11.00 -11.97 -3.34
N GLY A 58 10.36 -12.81 -4.16
CA GLY A 58 10.22 -14.24 -3.93
C GLY A 58 11.56 -14.98 -3.82
N GLY A 59 12.59 -14.50 -4.53
CA GLY A 59 13.95 -15.02 -4.43
C GLY A 59 14.70 -14.64 -3.14
N SER A 60 14.15 -13.74 -2.32
CA SER A 60 14.78 -13.23 -1.11
C SER A 60 15.04 -14.31 -0.06
N GLY A 61 13.98 -15.01 0.37
CA GLY A 61 14.08 -16.09 1.37
C GLY A 61 14.91 -17.27 0.87
N VAL A 62 14.78 -17.57 -0.42
CA VAL A 62 15.52 -18.66 -1.08
C VAL A 62 17.03 -18.39 -1.08
N ALA A 63 17.46 -17.15 -1.29
CA ALA A 63 18.88 -16.79 -1.21
C ALA A 63 19.39 -16.65 0.24
N ALA A 64 18.50 -16.30 1.18
CA ALA A 64 18.87 -16.13 2.58
C ALA A 64 19.04 -17.45 3.33
N LYS A 65 18.20 -18.45 3.05
CA LYS A 65 18.21 -19.73 3.76
C LYS A 65 19.55 -20.46 3.70
N PRO A 66 20.24 -20.57 2.55
CA PRO A 66 21.58 -21.13 2.49
C PRO A 66 22.61 -20.38 3.34
N LEU A 67 22.53 -19.05 3.45
CA LEU A 67 23.41 -18.26 4.31
C LEU A 67 23.19 -18.57 5.79
N ILE A 68 21.92 -18.74 6.19
CA ILE A 68 21.54 -19.14 7.54
C ILE A 68 22.06 -20.57 7.83
N SER A 69 21.87 -21.48 6.88
CA SER A 69 22.37 -22.86 7.00
C SER A 69 23.90 -22.96 7.02
N ALA A 70 24.60 -22.00 6.42
CA ALA A 70 26.05 -21.89 6.46
C ALA A 70 26.60 -21.33 7.77
N GLY A 71 25.73 -20.95 8.73
CA GLY A 71 26.13 -20.52 10.08
C GLY A 71 25.93 -19.05 10.37
N LEU A 72 25.38 -18.24 9.43
CA LEU A 72 24.98 -16.88 9.75
C LEU A 72 23.67 -16.87 10.56
N GLU A 73 23.67 -16.15 11.67
CA GLU A 73 22.43 -15.93 12.41
C GLU A 73 21.38 -15.19 11.54
N PRO A 74 20.10 -15.54 11.63
CA PRO A 74 19.02 -14.89 10.85
C PRO A 74 19.01 -13.36 10.98
N LEU A 75 19.29 -12.85 12.17
CA LEU A 75 19.36 -11.40 12.41
C LEU A 75 20.54 -10.74 11.71
N HIS A 76 21.68 -11.45 11.58
CA HIS A 76 22.85 -10.95 10.82
C HIS A 76 22.53 -10.88 9.32
N VAL A 77 21.86 -11.91 8.76
CA VAL A 77 21.40 -11.89 7.36
C VAL A 77 20.42 -10.75 7.13
N THR A 78 19.47 -10.55 8.05
CA THR A 78 18.52 -9.43 8.01
C THR A 78 19.23 -8.08 8.04
N TRP A 79 20.18 -7.92 8.95
CA TRP A 79 20.97 -6.69 9.06
C TRP A 79 21.77 -6.40 7.79
N LEU A 80 22.51 -7.40 7.27
CA LEU A 80 23.27 -7.27 6.02
C LEU A 80 22.38 -6.84 4.85
N ARG A 81 21.20 -7.45 4.72
CA ARG A 81 20.21 -7.10 3.71
C ARG A 81 19.78 -5.64 3.84
N VAL A 82 19.30 -5.25 5.03
CA VAL A 82 18.70 -3.94 5.26
C VAL A 82 19.76 -2.84 5.23
N ALA A 83 20.89 -3.05 5.88
CA ALA A 83 22.01 -2.08 5.88
C ALA A 83 22.62 -1.93 4.48
N GLY A 84 22.85 -3.03 3.77
CA GLY A 84 23.32 -3.03 2.39
C GLY A 84 22.37 -2.27 1.46
N ALA A 85 21.07 -2.54 1.55
CA ALA A 85 20.05 -1.84 0.77
C ALA A 85 19.95 -0.35 1.15
N ALA A 86 20.06 -0.02 2.44
CA ALA A 86 20.08 1.37 2.93
C ALA A 86 21.25 2.15 2.34
N LEU A 87 22.44 1.55 2.28
CA LEU A 87 23.63 2.16 1.67
C LEU A 87 23.40 2.43 0.18
N VAL A 88 22.87 1.47 -0.56
CA VAL A 88 22.57 1.62 -2.00
C VAL A 88 21.51 2.69 -2.23
N MET A 89 20.50 2.78 -1.35
CA MET A 89 19.42 3.77 -1.48
C MET A 89 19.73 5.12 -0.80
N LEU A 90 20.90 5.29 -0.23
CA LEU A 90 21.32 6.53 0.43
C LEU A 90 21.20 7.78 -0.47
N PRO A 91 21.59 7.77 -1.77
CA PRO A 91 21.38 8.91 -2.65
C PRO A 91 19.91 9.30 -2.80
N LEU A 92 19.02 8.31 -2.77
CA LEU A 92 17.59 8.54 -2.84
C LEU A 92 17.06 9.14 -1.53
N ALA A 93 17.53 8.68 -0.38
CA ALA A 93 17.21 9.29 0.92
C ALA A 93 17.67 10.76 0.96
N TRP A 94 18.88 11.05 0.45
CA TRP A 94 19.42 12.41 0.36
C TRP A 94 18.53 13.32 -0.50
N ARG A 95 18.00 12.82 -1.59
CA ARG A 95 17.06 13.56 -2.45
C ARG A 95 15.79 13.96 -1.72
N HIS A 96 15.33 13.16 -0.75
CA HIS A 96 14.11 13.37 0.03
C HIS A 96 14.40 13.82 1.48
N ARG A 97 15.48 14.57 1.70
CA ARG A 97 16.01 14.99 3.03
C ARG A 97 15.00 15.77 3.89
N ASP A 98 13.96 16.32 3.31
CA ASP A 98 12.91 17.04 4.04
C ASP A 98 11.85 16.11 4.66
N LEU A 99 11.78 14.86 4.18
CA LEU A 99 10.76 13.90 4.58
C LEU A 99 10.80 13.55 6.09
N PRO A 100 11.96 13.37 6.75
CA PRO A 100 12.01 13.09 8.18
C PRO A 100 11.44 14.21 9.05
N ARG A 101 11.50 15.46 8.57
CA ARG A 101 10.90 16.60 9.29
C ARG A 101 9.40 16.70 9.08
N ARG A 102 8.89 16.29 7.90
CA ARG A 102 7.47 16.37 7.58
C ARG A 102 6.66 15.21 8.14
N ARG A 103 7.19 13.99 8.12
CA ARG A 103 6.47 12.75 8.48
C ARG A 103 7.32 11.80 9.35
N PRO A 104 7.83 12.24 10.52
CA PRO A 104 8.74 11.44 11.35
C PRO A 104 8.09 10.14 11.86
N ALA A 105 6.84 10.19 12.30
CA ALA A 105 6.11 9.03 12.83
C ALA A 105 5.89 7.94 11.77
N LEU A 106 5.53 8.34 10.54
CA LEU A 106 5.37 7.42 9.42
C LEU A 106 6.68 6.70 9.11
N LEU A 107 7.80 7.44 9.04
CA LEU A 107 9.11 6.88 8.74
C LEU A 107 9.62 5.96 9.86
N ALA A 108 9.44 6.38 11.11
CA ALA A 108 9.80 5.56 12.27
C ALA A 108 8.98 4.26 12.30
N GLY A 109 7.66 4.36 12.12
CA GLY A 109 6.77 3.20 12.09
C GLY A 109 7.07 2.27 10.92
N TYR A 110 7.32 2.80 9.73
CA TYR A 110 7.72 1.99 8.58
C TYR A 110 9.06 1.29 8.83
N GLY A 111 10.08 2.03 9.28
CA GLY A 111 11.39 1.46 9.56
C GLY A 111 11.38 0.41 10.67
N LEU A 112 10.61 0.66 11.75
CA LEU A 112 10.53 -0.24 12.90
C LEU A 112 9.67 -1.48 12.59
N LEU A 113 8.47 -1.30 12.06
CA LEU A 113 7.51 -2.37 11.86
C LEU A 113 7.74 -3.08 10.53
N ALA A 114 7.63 -2.37 9.40
CA ALA A 114 7.67 -2.98 8.08
C ALA A 114 9.09 -3.44 7.67
N VAL A 115 10.15 -2.72 8.09
CA VAL A 115 11.51 -3.09 7.71
C VAL A 115 12.17 -3.94 8.81
N ALA A 116 12.34 -3.43 10.02
CA ALA A 116 13.06 -4.19 11.05
C ALA A 116 12.23 -5.36 11.58
N GLY A 117 10.98 -5.12 11.98
CA GLY A 117 10.12 -6.13 12.63
C GLY A 117 9.75 -7.27 11.67
N VAL A 118 9.15 -6.94 10.51
CA VAL A 118 8.76 -7.96 9.52
C VAL A 118 9.98 -8.78 9.11
N GLN A 119 11.07 -8.12 8.72
CA GLN A 119 12.23 -8.83 8.18
C GLN A 119 12.95 -9.67 9.24
N ALA A 120 13.11 -9.16 10.47
CA ALA A 120 13.73 -9.94 11.55
C ALA A 120 12.90 -11.20 11.89
N CYS A 121 11.59 -11.05 12.03
CA CYS A 121 10.70 -12.17 12.30
C CYS A 121 10.66 -13.17 11.14
N TYR A 122 10.56 -12.70 9.90
CA TYR A 122 10.53 -13.56 8.72
C TYR A 122 11.83 -14.37 8.57
N PHE A 123 12.99 -13.72 8.60
CA PHE A 123 14.27 -14.44 8.46
C PHE A 123 14.55 -15.36 9.63
N ALA A 124 14.13 -14.99 10.85
CA ALA A 124 14.20 -15.90 11.99
C ALA A 124 13.28 -17.12 11.80
N ALA A 125 12.10 -16.96 11.18
CA ALA A 125 11.24 -18.09 10.83
C ALA A 125 11.89 -19.03 9.82
N LEU A 126 12.63 -18.52 8.83
CA LEU A 126 13.29 -19.32 7.79
C LEU A 126 14.33 -20.32 8.33
N SER A 127 14.89 -20.06 9.51
CA SER A 127 15.79 -21.04 10.17
C SER A 127 15.05 -22.28 10.71
N ARG A 128 13.72 -22.26 10.74
CA ARG A 128 12.89 -23.26 11.42
C ARG A 128 11.82 -23.89 10.52
N ILE A 129 11.33 -23.14 9.54
CA ILE A 129 10.26 -23.59 8.64
C ILE A 129 10.62 -23.32 7.18
N PRO A 130 9.94 -24.00 6.23
CA PRO A 130 10.12 -23.76 4.79
C PRO A 130 9.79 -22.33 4.37
N VAL A 131 10.49 -21.85 3.34
CA VAL A 131 10.31 -20.48 2.81
C VAL A 131 8.86 -20.23 2.37
N GLY A 132 8.28 -21.22 1.65
CA GLY A 132 6.89 -21.11 1.17
C GLY A 132 5.89 -21.00 2.32
N VAL A 133 6.07 -21.78 3.41
CA VAL A 133 5.19 -21.75 4.58
C VAL A 133 5.29 -20.40 5.31
N ALA A 134 6.52 -19.88 5.51
CA ALA A 134 6.74 -18.60 6.17
C ALA A 134 6.03 -17.45 5.40
N LEU A 135 6.15 -17.42 4.07
CA LEU A 135 5.46 -16.43 3.24
C LEU A 135 3.94 -16.57 3.26
N LEU A 136 3.41 -17.80 3.20
CA LEU A 136 1.97 -18.02 3.27
C LEU A 136 1.37 -17.50 4.60
N ILE A 137 2.11 -17.64 5.71
CA ILE A 137 1.70 -17.08 7.01
C ILE A 137 1.75 -15.54 6.96
N GLU A 138 2.79 -14.95 6.39
CA GLU A 138 2.90 -13.49 6.23
C GLU A 138 1.75 -12.94 5.40
N TYR A 139 1.30 -13.65 4.37
CA TYR A 139 0.14 -13.29 3.55
C TYR A 139 -1.21 -13.33 4.29
N LEU A 140 -1.26 -13.75 5.55
CA LEU A 140 -2.41 -13.53 6.42
C LEU A 140 -2.57 -12.05 6.83
N ALA A 141 -1.55 -11.21 6.68
CA ALA A 141 -1.62 -9.82 7.11
C ALA A 141 -2.88 -9.08 6.65
N PRO A 142 -3.36 -9.16 5.37
CA PRO A 142 -4.61 -8.53 4.96
C PRO A 142 -5.84 -9.05 5.72
N ALA A 143 -5.88 -10.35 6.03
CA ALA A 143 -6.97 -10.95 6.81
C ALA A 143 -6.94 -10.45 8.27
N LEU A 144 -5.75 -10.33 8.85
CA LEU A 144 -5.56 -9.78 10.20
C LEU A 144 -5.92 -8.29 10.27
N VAL A 145 -5.60 -7.48 9.22
CA VAL A 145 -6.04 -6.08 9.12
C VAL A 145 -7.55 -5.98 9.16
N LEU A 146 -8.27 -6.84 8.41
CA LEU A 146 -9.74 -6.86 8.45
C LEU A 146 -10.28 -7.28 9.80
N GLY A 147 -9.63 -8.24 10.46
CA GLY A 147 -9.90 -8.58 11.84
C GLY A 147 -9.77 -7.38 12.78
N TRP A 148 -8.67 -6.63 12.66
CA TRP A 148 -8.45 -5.40 13.41
C TRP A 148 -9.56 -4.38 13.17
N VAL A 149 -9.92 -4.10 11.91
CA VAL A 149 -11.00 -3.17 11.54
C VAL A 149 -12.34 -3.61 12.14
N ARG A 150 -12.63 -4.92 12.13
CA ARG A 150 -13.91 -5.46 12.64
C ARG A 150 -13.99 -5.47 14.16
N PHE A 151 -12.93 -5.91 14.86
CA PHE A 151 -12.98 -6.17 16.29
C PHE A 151 -12.48 -4.98 17.12
N VAL A 152 -11.45 -4.26 16.66
CA VAL A 152 -10.87 -3.12 17.39
C VAL A 152 -11.53 -1.81 16.97
N GLN A 153 -11.61 -1.52 15.67
CA GLN A 153 -12.25 -0.31 15.18
C GLN A 153 -13.78 -0.42 15.15
N LYS A 154 -14.33 -1.62 15.36
CA LYS A 154 -15.79 -1.91 15.36
C LYS A 154 -16.50 -1.47 14.08
N ARG A 155 -15.76 -1.34 12.96
CA ARG A 155 -16.35 -0.98 11.66
C ARG A 155 -16.95 -2.20 10.97
N PRO A 156 -18.07 -2.06 10.24
CA PRO A 156 -18.64 -3.16 9.48
C PRO A 156 -17.72 -3.56 8.33
N VAL A 157 -17.46 -4.86 8.18
CA VAL A 157 -16.75 -5.42 7.03
C VAL A 157 -17.73 -6.05 6.05
N THR A 158 -17.38 -6.06 4.78
CA THR A 158 -18.25 -6.68 3.75
C THR A 158 -18.26 -8.20 3.92
N ARG A 159 -19.35 -8.85 3.45
CA ARG A 159 -19.43 -10.32 3.47
C ARG A 159 -18.30 -10.96 2.70
N ALA A 160 -17.90 -10.38 1.56
CA ALA A 160 -16.77 -10.86 0.77
C ALA A 160 -15.47 -10.80 1.57
N ALA A 161 -15.21 -9.72 2.31
CA ALA A 161 -14.06 -9.61 3.18
C ALA A 161 -14.05 -10.68 4.28
N ALA A 162 -15.20 -10.93 4.92
CA ALA A 162 -15.32 -11.98 5.93
C ALA A 162 -15.05 -13.38 5.36
N VAL A 163 -15.56 -13.68 4.16
CA VAL A 163 -15.26 -14.93 3.44
C VAL A 163 -13.76 -15.04 3.16
N GLY A 164 -13.13 -13.96 2.69
CA GLY A 164 -11.67 -13.93 2.45
C GLY A 164 -10.86 -14.26 3.71
N VAL A 165 -11.25 -13.70 4.88
CA VAL A 165 -10.61 -14.01 6.17
C VAL A 165 -10.78 -15.49 6.54
N VAL A 166 -12.01 -16.03 6.43
CA VAL A 166 -12.29 -17.43 6.76
C VAL A 166 -11.46 -18.37 5.86
N LEU A 167 -11.38 -18.07 4.56
CA LEU A 167 -10.56 -18.85 3.63
C LEU A 167 -9.07 -18.76 3.98
N ALA A 168 -8.56 -17.57 4.28
CA ALA A 168 -7.15 -17.39 4.62
C ALA A 168 -6.78 -18.16 5.91
N VAL A 169 -7.60 -18.08 6.96
CA VAL A 169 -7.37 -18.80 8.22
C VAL A 169 -7.57 -20.31 8.04
N GLY A 170 -8.61 -20.74 7.31
CA GLY A 170 -8.84 -22.15 7.01
C GLY A 170 -7.74 -22.77 6.15
N GLY A 171 -7.27 -22.02 5.14
CA GLY A 171 -6.13 -22.42 4.31
C GLY A 171 -4.84 -22.54 5.12
N LEU A 172 -4.59 -21.63 6.08
CA LEU A 172 -3.45 -21.75 6.98
C LEU A 172 -3.54 -23.02 7.85
N ALA A 173 -4.72 -23.35 8.36
CA ALA A 173 -4.92 -24.57 9.12
C ALA A 173 -4.56 -25.81 8.29
N CYS A 174 -4.84 -25.80 6.96
CA CYS A 174 -4.40 -26.83 6.04
C CYS A 174 -2.87 -26.84 5.83
N VAL A 175 -2.25 -25.67 5.68
CA VAL A 175 -0.78 -25.56 5.49
C VAL A 175 -0.03 -26.11 6.70
N VAL A 176 -0.52 -25.80 7.90
CA VAL A 176 0.11 -26.20 9.17
C VAL A 176 -0.27 -27.64 9.58
N GLU A 177 -1.24 -28.24 8.88
CA GLU A 177 -1.73 -29.60 9.16
C GLU A 177 -2.15 -29.78 10.63
N VAL A 178 -2.98 -28.86 11.14
CA VAL A 178 -3.38 -28.79 12.56
C VAL A 178 -3.95 -30.12 13.09
N TRP A 179 -4.55 -30.93 12.22
CA TRP A 179 -5.17 -32.22 12.56
C TRP A 179 -4.18 -33.38 12.74
N SER A 180 -2.95 -33.28 12.20
CA SER A 180 -1.89 -34.31 12.34
C SER A 180 -0.88 -34.00 13.45
N GLY A 181 -1.18 -32.97 14.27
CA GLY A 181 -0.19 -32.35 15.15
C GLY A 181 0.59 -31.28 14.38
N LEU A 182 1.25 -30.36 15.08
CA LEU A 182 2.06 -29.35 14.42
C LEU A 182 3.22 -30.04 13.68
N SER A 183 3.13 -30.08 12.34
CA SER A 183 4.18 -30.65 11.49
C SER A 183 5.41 -29.74 11.38
N PHE A 184 5.30 -28.49 11.87
CA PHE A 184 6.36 -27.50 11.85
C PHE A 184 6.74 -27.02 13.24
N ASP A 185 7.94 -26.45 13.37
CA ASP A 185 8.42 -25.83 14.61
C ASP A 185 7.49 -24.69 15.06
N ALA A 186 6.95 -24.80 16.28
CA ALA A 186 5.97 -23.83 16.81
C ALA A 186 6.54 -22.42 16.93
N LEU A 187 7.85 -22.30 17.24
CA LEU A 187 8.51 -20.98 17.29
C LEU A 187 8.67 -20.40 15.89
N GLY A 188 8.97 -21.23 14.89
CA GLY A 188 9.01 -20.80 13.49
C GLY A 188 7.68 -20.25 13.01
N LEU A 189 6.56 -20.93 13.34
CA LEU A 189 5.21 -20.46 13.05
C LEU A 189 4.88 -19.15 13.79
N ALA A 190 5.24 -19.06 15.08
CA ALA A 190 5.02 -17.85 15.87
C ALA A 190 5.81 -16.65 15.33
N LEU A 191 7.05 -16.87 14.87
CA LEU A 191 7.87 -15.83 14.24
C LEU A 191 7.26 -15.37 12.91
N ALA A 192 6.81 -16.28 12.05
CA ALA A 192 6.14 -15.92 10.81
C ALA A 192 4.84 -15.14 11.07
N LEU A 193 4.06 -15.53 12.08
CA LEU A 193 2.88 -14.78 12.51
C LEU A 193 3.27 -13.40 13.09
N GLY A 194 4.39 -13.32 13.80
CA GLY A 194 4.98 -12.06 14.28
C GLY A 194 5.30 -11.10 13.13
N ALA A 195 5.84 -11.61 12.01
CA ALA A 195 6.06 -10.82 10.80
C ALA A 195 4.72 -10.28 10.26
N ALA A 196 3.69 -11.12 10.13
CA ALA A 196 2.36 -10.70 9.71
C ALA A 196 1.76 -9.63 10.65
N CYS A 197 1.93 -9.76 11.96
CA CYS A 197 1.48 -8.77 12.95
C CYS A 197 2.22 -7.43 12.82
N CYS A 198 3.53 -7.44 12.60
CA CYS A 198 4.31 -6.23 12.32
C CYS A 198 3.82 -5.54 11.04
N GLN A 199 3.50 -6.30 10.00
CA GLN A 199 2.93 -5.80 8.76
C GLN A 199 1.56 -5.14 8.99
N VAL A 200 0.69 -5.76 9.81
CA VAL A 200 -0.60 -5.17 10.23
C VAL A 200 -0.38 -3.86 10.97
N GLY A 201 0.55 -3.84 11.93
CA GLY A 201 0.88 -2.63 12.68
C GLY A 201 1.29 -1.48 11.76
N TYR A 202 2.10 -1.77 10.74
CA TYR A 202 2.47 -0.79 9.72
C TYR A 202 1.25 -0.31 8.90
N PHE A 203 0.39 -1.19 8.44
CA PHE A 203 -0.81 -0.80 7.68
C PHE A 203 -1.74 0.08 8.51
N VAL A 204 -1.97 -0.28 9.77
CA VAL A 204 -2.79 0.52 10.70
C VAL A 204 -2.18 1.91 10.93
N LEU A 205 -0.86 1.99 11.12
CA LEU A 205 -0.16 3.26 11.30
C LEU A 205 -0.23 4.14 10.04
N SER A 206 -0.10 3.53 8.86
CA SER A 206 -0.17 4.24 7.58
C SER A 206 -1.57 4.81 7.32
N ASP A 207 -2.63 4.09 7.70
CA ASP A 207 -4.02 4.54 7.56
C ASP A 207 -4.29 5.81 8.39
N HIS A 208 -3.73 5.88 9.61
CA HIS A 208 -3.86 7.06 10.48
C HIS A 208 -2.94 8.23 10.09
N GLY A 209 -1.89 7.98 9.31
CA GLY A 209 -0.90 8.99 8.90
C GLY A 209 -1.24 9.73 7.61
N THR A 210 -2.29 9.32 6.89
CA THR A 210 -2.68 9.87 5.58
C THR A 210 -3.71 11.01 5.65
N ASP A 211 -4.07 11.50 6.82
CA ASP A 211 -4.98 12.67 6.99
C ASP A 211 -4.29 13.98 6.57
N GLY A 212 -3.95 14.11 5.29
CA GLY A 212 -3.37 15.33 4.70
C GLY A 212 -3.18 15.21 3.19
N ASP A 213 -3.39 16.32 2.53
CA ASP A 213 -3.32 16.50 1.06
C ASP A 213 -1.90 16.32 0.47
N ASP A 214 -0.92 15.93 1.30
CA ASP A 214 0.50 15.81 0.95
C ASP A 214 0.82 14.38 0.50
N THR A 215 0.87 14.16 -0.81
CA THR A 215 1.30 12.89 -1.40
C THR A 215 2.78 12.67 -1.15
N VAL A 216 3.09 11.75 -0.24
CA VAL A 216 4.47 11.36 0.09
C VAL A 216 5.03 10.42 -1.00
N ASP A 217 6.25 10.66 -1.47
CA ASP A 217 6.90 9.75 -2.42
C ASP A 217 7.24 8.40 -1.73
N PRO A 218 6.67 7.28 -2.18
CA PRO A 218 6.93 5.97 -1.59
C PRO A 218 8.42 5.58 -1.58
N LEU A 219 9.19 6.04 -2.57
CA LEU A 219 10.62 5.74 -2.66
C LEU A 219 11.40 6.42 -1.53
N GLY A 220 11.00 7.64 -1.15
CA GLY A 220 11.56 8.33 0.01
C GLY A 220 11.24 7.59 1.32
N VAL A 221 10.00 7.12 1.49
CA VAL A 221 9.58 6.33 2.67
C VAL A 221 10.40 5.04 2.77
N ILE A 222 10.58 4.31 1.66
CA ILE A 222 11.36 3.07 1.62
C ILE A 222 12.82 3.34 1.97
N ALA A 223 13.45 4.38 1.37
CA ALA A 223 14.84 4.71 1.62
C ALA A 223 15.10 5.06 3.10
N TYR A 224 14.27 5.92 3.69
CA TYR A 224 14.36 6.24 5.11
C TYR A 224 13.98 5.08 6.02
N GLY A 225 12.98 4.28 5.63
CA GLY A 225 12.62 3.09 6.36
C GLY A 225 13.76 2.08 6.45
N LEU A 226 14.49 1.88 5.34
CA LEU A 226 15.70 1.03 5.33
C LEU A 226 16.80 1.61 6.23
N LEU A 227 17.02 2.94 6.23
CA LEU A 227 18.00 3.58 7.12
C LEU A 227 17.63 3.40 8.59
N ILE A 228 16.37 3.67 8.96
CA ILE A 228 15.88 3.52 10.33
C ILE A 228 15.94 2.04 10.74
N GLY A 229 15.48 1.15 9.86
CA GLY A 229 15.55 -0.29 10.07
C GLY A 229 16.97 -0.79 10.26
N ALA A 230 17.93 -0.28 9.46
CA ALA A 230 19.34 -0.60 9.61
C ALA A 230 19.90 -0.18 10.98
N VAL A 231 19.55 1.04 11.45
CA VAL A 231 19.96 1.52 12.78
C VAL A 231 19.38 0.63 13.89
N VAL A 232 18.09 0.33 13.82
CA VAL A 232 17.42 -0.54 14.81
C VAL A 232 18.03 -1.94 14.81
N LEU A 233 18.22 -2.51 13.61
CA LEU A 233 18.82 -3.84 13.48
C LEU A 233 20.29 -3.86 13.91
N THR A 234 21.04 -2.77 13.76
CA THR A 234 22.42 -2.68 14.27
C THR A 234 22.46 -2.84 15.78
N ALA A 235 21.48 -2.24 16.51
CA ALA A 235 21.39 -2.38 17.94
C ALA A 235 20.98 -3.80 18.39
N ILE A 236 20.11 -4.48 17.61
CA ILE A 236 19.56 -5.79 17.95
C ILE A 236 20.51 -6.92 17.51
N ALA A 237 20.93 -6.91 16.24
CA ALA A 237 21.75 -7.96 15.64
C ALA A 237 23.20 -7.93 16.08
N ARG A 238 23.70 -6.78 16.57
CA ARG A 238 25.09 -6.62 17.04
C ARG A 238 26.12 -7.15 16.04
N PRO A 239 26.23 -6.55 14.83
CA PRO A 239 27.00 -7.12 13.71
C PRO A 239 28.52 -7.25 13.99
N TRP A 240 29.02 -6.61 15.06
CA TRP A 240 30.39 -6.80 15.51
C TRP A 240 30.69 -8.18 16.09
N GLY A 241 29.64 -8.94 16.49
CA GLY A 241 29.76 -10.34 16.91
C GLY A 241 29.56 -11.37 15.79
N MET A 242 29.35 -10.90 14.56
CA MET A 242 29.12 -11.77 13.40
C MET A 242 30.40 -12.45 12.94
N ASP A 243 30.31 -13.71 12.59
CA ASP A 243 31.41 -14.42 11.92
C ASP A 243 31.50 -14.03 10.44
N TRP A 244 32.35 -13.06 10.15
CA TRP A 244 32.59 -12.55 8.81
C TRP A 244 33.25 -13.56 7.88
N SER A 245 33.88 -14.63 8.43
CA SER A 245 34.54 -15.66 7.63
C SER A 245 33.55 -16.43 6.77
N VAL A 246 32.30 -16.58 7.22
CA VAL A 246 31.20 -17.24 6.46
C VAL A 246 30.97 -16.54 5.11
N LEU A 247 31.10 -15.21 5.04
CA LEU A 247 30.94 -14.49 3.79
C LEU A 247 32.07 -14.76 2.78
N GLY A 248 33.24 -15.10 3.24
CA GLY A 248 34.35 -15.57 2.39
C GLY A 248 34.20 -17.00 1.90
N GLY A 249 33.25 -17.74 2.46
CA GLY A 249 32.96 -19.13 2.12
C GLY A 249 31.88 -19.30 1.03
N GLY A 250 31.36 -20.52 0.96
CA GLY A 250 30.20 -20.86 0.11
C GLY A 250 29.10 -21.50 0.93
N ALA A 251 27.87 -21.17 0.57
CA ALA A 251 26.67 -21.78 1.10
C ALA A 251 26.18 -22.88 0.15
N GLU A 252 25.65 -23.95 0.71
CA GLU A 252 25.13 -25.07 -0.08
C GLU A 252 23.68 -24.80 -0.49
N MET A 253 23.41 -24.95 -1.79
CA MET A 253 22.10 -24.81 -2.39
C MET A 253 21.82 -26.02 -3.26
N ASN A 254 21.02 -26.98 -2.76
CA ASN A 254 20.64 -28.19 -3.47
C ASN A 254 21.84 -28.93 -4.12
N GLY A 255 22.88 -29.21 -3.32
CA GLY A 255 24.09 -29.91 -3.77
C GLY A 255 25.09 -29.04 -4.54
N THR A 256 24.79 -27.76 -4.78
CA THR A 256 25.69 -26.81 -5.44
C THR A 256 26.23 -25.81 -4.43
N ARG A 257 27.56 -25.62 -4.41
CA ARG A 257 28.18 -24.62 -3.54
C ARG A 257 28.20 -23.27 -4.24
N VAL A 258 27.48 -22.30 -3.68
CA VAL A 258 27.38 -20.91 -4.18
C VAL A 258 28.16 -19.99 -3.24
N PRO A 259 29.03 -19.08 -3.75
CA PRO A 259 29.70 -18.10 -2.90
C PRO A 259 28.70 -17.27 -2.09
N ALA A 260 28.91 -17.18 -0.77
CA ALA A 260 28.01 -16.47 0.13
C ALA A 260 27.83 -14.99 -0.24
N VAL A 261 28.89 -14.33 -0.74
CA VAL A 261 28.85 -12.94 -1.23
C VAL A 261 27.89 -12.77 -2.40
N LEU A 262 27.76 -13.75 -3.31
CA LEU A 262 26.81 -13.66 -4.43
C LEU A 262 25.38 -13.76 -3.94
N LEU A 263 25.09 -14.63 -2.97
CA LEU A 263 23.77 -14.70 -2.34
C LEU A 263 23.41 -13.41 -1.62
N LEU A 264 24.38 -12.85 -0.89
CA LEU A 264 24.20 -11.56 -0.24
C LEU A 264 23.98 -10.42 -1.24
N ALA A 265 24.77 -10.37 -2.31
CA ALA A 265 24.58 -9.38 -3.38
C ALA A 265 23.20 -9.50 -4.04
N TRP A 266 22.73 -10.74 -4.28
CA TRP A 266 21.38 -10.99 -4.77
C TRP A 266 20.32 -10.44 -3.82
N ILE A 267 20.44 -10.74 -2.52
CA ILE A 267 19.48 -10.31 -1.50
C ILE A 267 19.43 -8.77 -1.44
N VAL A 268 20.56 -8.11 -1.43
CA VAL A 268 20.66 -6.65 -1.31
C VAL A 268 20.20 -5.97 -2.60
N LEU A 269 20.81 -6.31 -3.74
CA LEU A 269 20.64 -5.54 -4.97
C LEU A 269 19.35 -5.94 -5.72
N ILE A 270 19.08 -7.23 -5.80
CA ILE A 270 17.95 -7.73 -6.58
C ILE A 270 16.70 -7.86 -5.70
N ALA A 271 16.79 -8.67 -4.64
CA ALA A 271 15.64 -9.01 -3.81
C ALA A 271 15.21 -7.88 -2.85
N THR A 272 15.98 -6.79 -2.76
CA THR A 272 15.59 -5.62 -1.98
C THR A 272 15.54 -4.38 -2.86
N VAL A 273 16.66 -3.86 -3.32
CA VAL A 273 16.70 -2.56 -4.03
C VAL A 273 15.88 -2.60 -5.32
N ALA A 274 16.21 -3.52 -6.24
CA ALA A 274 15.51 -3.62 -7.52
C ALA A 274 14.04 -4.01 -7.32
N ALA A 275 13.75 -4.90 -6.37
CA ALA A 275 12.40 -5.32 -6.05
C ALA A 275 11.52 -4.16 -5.56
N TYR A 276 12.00 -3.33 -4.63
CA TYR A 276 11.27 -2.14 -4.18
C TYR A 276 11.11 -1.10 -5.29
N LEU A 277 12.15 -0.80 -6.06
CA LEU A 277 12.09 0.16 -7.16
C LEU A 277 11.07 -0.28 -8.23
N THR A 278 11.15 -1.53 -8.67
CA THR A 278 10.22 -2.08 -9.66
C THR A 278 8.80 -2.23 -9.10
N GLY A 279 8.67 -2.59 -7.83
CA GLY A 279 7.39 -2.67 -7.13
C GLY A 279 6.65 -1.32 -7.11
N VAL A 280 7.32 -0.24 -6.70
CA VAL A 280 6.74 1.11 -6.70
C VAL A 280 6.36 1.56 -8.10
N VAL A 281 7.22 1.31 -9.10
CA VAL A 281 6.92 1.66 -10.50
C VAL A 281 5.71 0.87 -11.00
N SER A 282 5.59 -0.41 -10.63
CA SER A 282 4.47 -1.25 -11.03
C SER A 282 3.14 -0.78 -10.43
N ILE A 283 3.11 -0.48 -9.12
CA ILE A 283 1.91 0.00 -8.41
C ILE A 283 1.40 1.31 -9.01
N ARG A 284 2.29 2.21 -9.40
CA ARG A 284 1.93 3.48 -10.07
C ARG A 284 1.30 3.27 -11.45
N ARG A 285 1.55 2.13 -12.12
CA ARG A 285 1.07 1.80 -13.48
C ARG A 285 -0.11 0.84 -13.50
N LEU A 286 -0.34 0.13 -12.41
CA LEU A 286 -1.36 -0.92 -12.32
C LEU A 286 -2.49 -0.50 -11.37
N SER A 287 -3.67 -1.11 -11.56
CA SER A 287 -4.73 -0.96 -10.57
C SER A 287 -4.40 -1.71 -9.28
N PRO A 288 -4.96 -1.29 -8.12
CA PRO A 288 -4.75 -1.97 -6.84
C PRO A 288 -5.08 -3.46 -6.86
N GLN A 289 -6.07 -3.87 -7.68
CA GLN A 289 -6.46 -5.26 -7.84
C GLN A 289 -5.34 -6.09 -8.50
N VAL A 290 -4.71 -5.53 -9.55
CA VAL A 290 -3.59 -6.19 -10.23
C VAL A 290 -2.37 -6.26 -9.32
N ALA A 291 -2.11 -5.22 -8.53
CA ALA A 291 -1.04 -5.24 -7.53
C ALA A 291 -1.25 -6.36 -6.50
N GLY A 292 -2.48 -6.59 -6.05
CA GLY A 292 -2.83 -7.71 -5.15
C GLY A 292 -2.57 -9.08 -5.77
N VAL A 293 -2.92 -9.28 -7.05
CA VAL A 293 -2.61 -10.54 -7.76
C VAL A 293 -1.10 -10.77 -7.84
N VAL A 294 -0.33 -9.73 -8.19
CA VAL A 294 1.13 -9.82 -8.30
C VAL A 294 1.77 -10.16 -6.95
N ALA A 295 1.26 -9.57 -5.86
CA ALA A 295 1.71 -9.91 -4.52
C ALA A 295 1.49 -11.40 -4.22
N CYS A 296 0.32 -11.96 -4.54
CA CYS A 296 0.09 -13.40 -4.39
C CYS A 296 1.04 -14.26 -5.23
N LEU A 297 1.44 -13.78 -6.42
CA LEU A 297 2.41 -14.48 -7.27
C LEU A 297 3.81 -14.54 -6.64
N GLU A 298 4.18 -13.58 -5.80
CA GLU A 298 5.44 -13.63 -5.05
C GLU A 298 5.55 -14.90 -4.20
N ALA A 299 4.50 -15.25 -3.45
CA ALA A 299 4.50 -16.47 -2.63
C ALA A 299 4.58 -17.74 -3.48
N VAL A 300 3.88 -17.76 -4.63
CA VAL A 300 3.96 -18.90 -5.56
C VAL A 300 5.37 -19.03 -6.12
N ILE A 301 5.95 -17.92 -6.57
CA ILE A 301 7.32 -17.88 -7.11
C ILE A 301 8.33 -18.32 -6.05
N ALA A 302 8.23 -17.80 -4.83
CA ALA A 302 9.10 -18.17 -3.72
C ALA A 302 9.03 -19.67 -3.41
N THR A 303 7.83 -20.23 -3.40
CA THR A 303 7.60 -21.66 -3.19
C THR A 303 8.23 -22.52 -4.31
N VAL A 304 8.02 -22.12 -5.56
CA VAL A 304 8.62 -22.81 -6.71
C VAL A 304 10.14 -22.70 -6.69
N LEU A 305 10.69 -21.52 -6.40
CA LEU A 305 12.13 -21.32 -6.28
C LEU A 305 12.73 -22.12 -5.11
N ALA A 306 12.04 -22.19 -3.97
CA ALA A 306 12.47 -23.00 -2.82
C ALA A 306 12.48 -24.49 -3.17
N TRP A 307 11.46 -24.96 -3.89
CA TRP A 307 11.42 -26.33 -4.38
C TRP A 307 12.59 -26.63 -5.32
N VAL A 308 12.82 -25.81 -6.34
CA VAL A 308 13.84 -26.04 -7.36
C VAL A 308 15.26 -25.83 -6.82
N LEU A 309 15.49 -24.76 -6.06
CA LEU A 309 16.82 -24.32 -5.65
C LEU A 309 17.25 -24.82 -4.26
N LEU A 310 16.30 -25.07 -3.37
CA LEU A 310 16.59 -25.57 -2.01
C LEU A 310 16.18 -27.03 -1.81
N GLY A 311 15.46 -27.64 -2.76
CA GLY A 311 14.91 -28.98 -2.60
C GLY A 311 13.79 -29.07 -1.54
N GLU A 312 13.14 -27.95 -1.22
CA GLU A 312 12.01 -27.94 -0.29
C GLU A 312 10.77 -28.55 -0.95
N HIS A 313 10.20 -29.57 -0.34
CA HIS A 313 8.97 -30.21 -0.84
C HIS A 313 7.79 -29.83 0.02
N LEU A 314 6.71 -29.35 -0.61
CA LEU A 314 5.42 -29.20 0.02
C LEU A 314 4.54 -30.41 -0.30
N TRP A 315 3.84 -30.90 0.72
CA TRP A 315 2.87 -31.98 0.58
C TRP A 315 1.54 -31.44 0.01
N ALA A 316 0.73 -32.33 -0.55
CA ALA A 316 -0.55 -31.95 -1.17
C ALA A 316 -1.45 -31.07 -0.27
N PRO A 317 -1.65 -31.35 1.04
CA PRO A 317 -2.42 -30.49 1.92
C PRO A 317 -1.86 -29.08 2.03
N GLN A 318 -0.54 -28.93 2.07
CA GLN A 318 0.15 -27.63 2.15
C GLN A 318 -0.04 -26.82 0.87
N ILE A 319 0.03 -27.47 -0.30
CA ILE A 319 -0.22 -26.83 -1.59
C ILE A 319 -1.68 -26.35 -1.68
N VAL A 320 -2.64 -27.23 -1.35
CA VAL A 320 -4.07 -26.88 -1.35
C VAL A 320 -4.33 -25.75 -0.36
N GLY A 321 -3.81 -25.87 0.86
CA GLY A 321 -3.92 -24.82 1.89
C GLY A 321 -3.32 -23.49 1.42
N GLY A 322 -2.16 -23.51 0.78
CA GLY A 322 -1.49 -22.35 0.21
C GLY A 322 -2.34 -21.63 -0.85
N VAL A 323 -2.94 -22.37 -1.76
CA VAL A 323 -3.87 -21.81 -2.77
C VAL A 323 -5.07 -21.16 -2.08
N VAL A 324 -5.63 -21.81 -1.05
CA VAL A 324 -6.77 -21.27 -0.30
C VAL A 324 -6.39 -20.01 0.49
N VAL A 325 -5.18 -19.96 1.12
CA VAL A 325 -4.65 -18.75 1.77
C VAL A 325 -4.56 -17.60 0.79
N LEU A 326 -3.94 -17.83 -0.37
CA LEU A 326 -3.75 -16.79 -1.38
C LEU A 326 -5.08 -16.30 -1.96
N ALA A 327 -6.03 -17.21 -2.23
CA ALA A 327 -7.37 -16.84 -2.66
C ALA A 327 -8.10 -16.02 -1.58
N GLY A 328 -8.01 -16.42 -0.33
CA GLY A 328 -8.56 -15.71 0.82
C GLY A 328 -7.96 -14.32 0.99
N ALA A 329 -6.64 -14.19 0.93
CA ALA A 329 -5.93 -12.92 1.00
C ALA A 329 -6.31 -11.99 -0.16
N PHE A 330 -6.43 -12.51 -1.37
CA PHE A 330 -6.86 -11.75 -2.54
C PHE A 330 -8.30 -11.25 -2.40
N ILE A 331 -9.24 -12.10 -1.99
CA ILE A 331 -10.64 -11.72 -1.74
C ILE A 331 -10.70 -10.65 -0.65
N ALA A 332 -9.96 -10.82 0.45
CA ALA A 332 -9.90 -9.88 1.55
C ALA A 332 -9.39 -8.49 1.09
N GLN A 333 -8.35 -8.44 0.27
CA GLN A 333 -7.79 -7.19 -0.29
C GLN A 333 -8.72 -6.53 -1.31
N SER A 334 -9.46 -7.31 -2.09
CA SER A 334 -10.38 -6.82 -3.13
C SER A 334 -11.69 -6.28 -2.55
N ALA A 335 -12.05 -6.70 -1.36
CA ALA A 335 -13.28 -6.31 -0.67
C ALA A 335 -13.12 -4.94 0.01
N LYS A 336 -13.06 -3.85 -0.77
CA LYS A 336 -13.07 -2.48 -0.23
C LYS A 336 -14.33 -2.23 0.59
N PRO A 337 -14.23 -1.50 1.74
CA PRO A 337 -15.41 -0.92 2.37
C PRO A 337 -16.13 -0.07 1.33
N LYS A 338 -17.43 -0.24 1.17
CA LYS A 338 -18.26 0.72 0.45
C LYS A 338 -18.17 2.03 1.25
N THR A 339 -17.29 2.92 0.85
CA THR A 339 -17.34 4.31 1.30
C THR A 339 -18.72 4.79 0.93
N THR A 340 -19.44 5.33 1.90
CA THR A 340 -20.78 5.88 1.82
C THR A 340 -20.81 7.07 0.83
N GLU A 341 -20.72 6.77 -0.45
CA GLU A 341 -20.91 7.75 -1.54
C GLU A 341 -22.39 7.90 -1.90
N THR A 342 -23.26 7.09 -1.25
CA THR A 342 -24.71 7.09 -1.54
C THR A 342 -25.49 8.15 -0.77
N VAL A 343 -24.88 8.94 0.11
CA VAL A 343 -25.60 10.00 0.86
C VAL A 343 -25.44 11.39 0.22
N ARG A 344 -24.52 11.58 -0.72
CA ARG A 344 -24.34 12.90 -1.39
C ARG A 344 -25.14 13.08 -2.67
N VAL A 345 -25.71 12.01 -3.26
CA VAL A 345 -26.53 12.10 -4.49
C VAL A 345 -28.02 12.20 -4.18
N ALA A 346 -28.48 11.82 -2.98
CA ALA A 346 -29.88 11.94 -2.58
C ALA A 346 -30.26 13.34 -2.02
N GLY A 347 -29.27 14.23 -1.79
CA GLY A 347 -29.51 15.60 -1.28
C GLY A 347 -29.41 16.71 -2.31
N ALA A 348 -29.05 16.42 -3.56
CA ALA A 348 -28.86 17.43 -4.61
C ALA A 348 -29.95 17.43 -5.71
N GLY A 349 -31.07 16.77 -5.47
CA GLY A 349 -32.16 16.60 -6.46
C GLY A 349 -33.52 17.04 -5.99
N ALA A 350 -33.67 18.07 -5.13
CA ALA A 350 -34.94 18.72 -4.86
C ALA A 350 -34.77 20.24 -4.94
N GLY A 351 -34.68 20.75 -6.17
CA GLY A 351 -34.91 22.15 -6.47
C GLY A 351 -36.43 22.34 -6.64
N PRO A 352 -37.01 23.45 -6.15
CA PRO A 352 -38.44 23.71 -6.31
C PRO A 352 -38.70 24.21 -7.74
N GLY A 353 -39.39 23.39 -8.50
CA GLY A 353 -39.95 23.73 -9.79
C GLY A 353 -41.20 24.58 -9.64
N ALA A 354 -41.26 25.56 -10.50
CA ALA A 354 -42.28 26.55 -10.75
C ALA A 354 -43.72 26.04 -10.96
N GLY A 355 -44.68 26.85 -10.66
CA GLY A 355 -45.97 26.73 -11.30
C GLY A 355 -47.08 27.53 -10.67
N ALA A 356 -47.43 28.64 -11.31
CA ALA A 356 -48.74 29.24 -11.57
C ALA A 356 -49.51 29.97 -10.45
N GLU A 357 -49.54 31.27 -10.60
CA GLU A 357 -50.66 32.19 -10.82
C GLU A 357 -52.00 31.85 -10.12
N ASP A 358 -52.46 32.76 -9.24
CA ASP A 358 -53.59 33.68 -9.46
C ASP A 358 -54.04 34.34 -8.16
N GLY A 359 -54.30 35.65 -8.23
CA GLY A 359 -55.51 36.30 -7.70
C GLY A 359 -55.43 37.02 -6.36
N ALA A 360 -55.32 38.34 -6.45
CA ALA A 360 -56.13 39.39 -5.79
C ALA A 360 -55.96 39.68 -4.28
N ASP A 361 -55.42 40.85 -4.08
CA ASP A 361 -56.08 42.04 -3.45
C ASP A 361 -56.02 42.24 -1.91
N ALA A 362 -55.62 43.47 -1.61
CA ALA A 362 -55.97 44.33 -0.49
C ALA A 362 -55.31 44.20 0.89
N GLY A 363 -54.65 45.29 1.29
CA GLY A 363 -54.71 45.74 2.67
C GLY A 363 -53.38 46.05 3.38
N VAL A 364 -52.82 47.21 3.21
CA VAL A 364 -51.89 47.97 4.11
C VAL A 364 -52.79 48.68 5.19
N PRO A 365 -52.36 49.18 6.39
CA PRO A 365 -50.99 49.29 6.97
C PRO A 365 -50.94 49.12 8.50
N GLY A 366 -49.72 49.23 9.07
CA GLY A 366 -49.61 49.82 10.42
C GLY A 366 -48.49 49.30 11.33
N SER A 367 -47.46 50.07 11.37
CA SER A 367 -46.73 50.62 12.55
C SER A 367 -46.18 49.62 13.64
N GLY A 368 -44.91 49.60 13.88
CA GLY A 368 -44.30 50.38 14.96
C GLY A 368 -43.48 49.54 15.90
N GLY A 369 -42.23 49.85 16.11
CA GLY A 369 -41.61 49.69 17.39
C GLY A 369 -40.39 48.77 17.51
N SER A 370 -39.23 49.26 17.22
CA SER A 370 -37.99 48.95 17.98
C SER A 370 -38.03 49.78 19.27
N PRO A 371 -37.29 49.53 20.40
CA PRO A 371 -35.89 49.19 20.44
C PRO A 371 -35.39 48.42 21.71
N ALA A 372 -34.08 48.23 21.74
CA ALA A 372 -33.17 48.26 22.90
C ALA A 372 -32.75 46.94 23.58
N SER A 373 -31.48 46.67 23.43
CA SER A 373 -30.56 45.98 24.38
C SER A 373 -30.57 46.65 25.79
N PRO A 374 -30.10 45.96 26.86
CA PRO A 374 -28.66 45.94 27.12
C PRO A 374 -28.11 44.65 27.85
N SER A 375 -26.82 44.42 27.68
CA SER A 375 -25.89 43.83 28.66
C SER A 375 -25.72 44.77 29.87
N PRO A 376 -25.21 44.40 31.10
CA PRO A 376 -23.95 43.73 31.31
C PRO A 376 -23.78 42.97 32.65
N ALA A 377 -22.54 42.36 32.79
CA ALA A 377 -21.67 42.24 33.99
C ALA A 377 -21.94 41.17 35.05
N SER A 378 -20.94 40.26 35.23
CA SER A 378 -19.85 40.39 36.23
C SER A 378 -20.07 39.63 37.55
N SER A 379 -19.06 38.87 37.90
CA SER A 379 -18.44 38.51 39.20
C SER A 379 -18.38 36.99 39.39
N ALA A 380 -17.21 36.38 39.38
CA ALA A 380 -16.11 36.41 40.35
C ALA A 380 -16.31 35.44 41.52
N SER A 381 -15.26 34.67 41.76
CA SER A 381 -14.77 34.16 43.05
C SER A 381 -15.00 32.67 43.30
N SER A 382 -13.95 31.90 43.21
CA SER A 382 -12.95 31.44 44.21
C SER A 382 -13.23 30.08 44.85
N ALA A 383 -12.15 29.31 44.79
CA ALA A 383 -11.58 28.42 45.83
C ALA A 383 -12.24 27.07 46.13
N SER A 384 -11.65 26.03 45.82
CA SER A 384 -10.80 25.13 46.65
C SER A 384 -10.09 24.11 45.76
#